data_7a934907a256f63737075f549bb04be1
#
_entry.id   7a934907a256f63737075f549bb04be1
#
_cell.length_a   1.000
_cell.length_b   1.000
_cell.length_c   1.000
_cell.angle_alpha   90.00
_cell.angle_beta   90.00
_cell.angle_gamma   90.00
#
_symmetry.space_group_name_H-M   'P 1'
#
loop_
_entity.id
_entity.type
_entity.pdbx_description
1 polymer ?
#
loop_
_entity_poly.entity_id
_entity_poly.type
_entity_poly.pdbx_seq_one_letter_code
_entity_poly.pdbx_strand_id
1 'polypeptide(L)'
;KGYLLTNNHVVDGCTLSKISYKNKDYDTRLIATDKTLDLALLKAELKPKTFINFSKDEAKKLDTIYVAGYPLGKGLSNDLKINPGSVSSLKGFEDNSNEIQIDAPINPGNSGGPIINENGNLIAIAVSGMAKDQTEGINFGIKSSAAERFLKSNNINVDKSLYSRFKNKEQLRNILEEGTVYTYCN
;
A
#
# COMPACT_ATOMS: atom_id res chain seq x y z
N LYS A 1 -12.56 11.00 -1.98
CA LYS A 1 -12.55 12.17 -1.06
C LYS A 1 -11.13 12.68 -0.76
N GLY A 2 -10.10 12.22 -1.47
CA GLY A 2 -8.71 12.67 -1.32
C GLY A 2 -8.00 12.15 -0.07
N TYR A 3 -8.46 11.07 0.55
CA TYR A 3 -7.74 10.37 1.59
C TYR A 3 -6.75 9.38 1.00
N LEU A 4 -5.58 9.28 1.63
CA LEU A 4 -4.50 8.40 1.22
C LEU A 4 -3.95 7.66 2.43
N LEU A 5 -3.58 6.40 2.22
CA LEU A 5 -2.85 5.60 3.19
C LEU A 5 -1.39 5.47 2.78
N THR A 6 -0.51 5.54 3.76
CA THR A 6 0.91 5.25 3.64
C THR A 6 1.44 4.68 4.96
N ASN A 7 2.73 4.37 5.04
CA ASN A 7 3.35 4.01 6.32
C ASN A 7 3.66 5.25 7.15
N ASN A 8 3.63 5.08 8.49
CA ASN A 8 4.02 6.15 9.40
C ASN A 8 5.47 6.58 9.18
N HIS A 9 6.41 5.63 9.02
CA HIS A 9 7.82 5.94 8.83
C HIS A 9 8.10 6.76 7.54
N VAL A 10 7.21 6.73 6.56
CA VAL A 10 7.35 7.52 5.32
C VAL A 10 7.12 9.02 5.57
N VAL A 11 6.29 9.36 6.55
CA VAL A 11 5.91 10.75 6.86
C VAL A 11 6.36 11.23 8.23
N ASP A 12 6.94 10.35 9.04
CA ASP A 12 7.45 10.71 10.36
C ASP A 12 8.61 11.71 10.24
N GLY A 13 8.52 12.81 10.97
CA GLY A 13 9.51 13.90 10.90
C GLY A 13 9.40 14.81 9.68
N CYS A 14 8.45 14.59 8.76
CA CYS A 14 8.21 15.52 7.64
C CYS A 14 7.68 16.86 8.15
N THR A 15 8.27 17.95 7.70
CA THR A 15 7.69 19.30 7.89
C THR A 15 6.41 19.45 7.06
N LEU A 16 6.46 18.96 5.84
CA LEU A 16 5.33 18.91 4.92
C LEU A 16 5.46 17.65 4.06
N SER A 17 4.45 16.80 4.09
CA SER A 17 4.36 15.70 3.14
C SER A 17 3.61 16.13 1.88
N LYS A 18 4.05 15.63 0.74
CA LYS A 18 3.46 15.87 -0.57
C LYS A 18 3.22 14.58 -1.31
N ILE A 19 2.31 14.62 -2.25
CA ILE A 19 2.11 13.52 -3.21
C ILE A 19 2.25 14.03 -4.64
N SER A 20 2.77 13.18 -5.50
CA SER A 20 2.72 13.38 -6.95
C SER A 20 1.69 12.44 -7.56
N TYR A 21 0.71 13.02 -8.23
CA TYR A 21 -0.34 12.29 -8.93
C TYR A 21 -0.56 12.87 -10.31
N LYS A 22 -0.40 12.06 -11.36
CA LYS A 22 -0.53 12.46 -12.77
C LYS A 22 0.31 13.70 -13.11
N ASN A 23 1.59 13.68 -12.72
CA ASN A 23 2.58 14.74 -12.94
C ASN A 23 2.23 16.09 -12.27
N LYS A 24 1.35 16.06 -11.26
CA LYS A 24 1.02 17.23 -10.46
C LYS A 24 1.27 16.92 -8.99
N ASP A 25 1.91 17.87 -8.30
CA ASP A 25 2.19 17.75 -6.88
C ASP A 25 1.07 18.41 -6.06
N TYR A 26 0.71 17.76 -4.95
CA TYR A 26 -0.29 18.23 -4.00
C TYR A 26 0.29 18.18 -2.60
N ASP A 27 0.07 19.23 -1.84
CA ASP A 27 0.34 19.24 -0.42
C ASP A 27 -0.62 18.29 0.30
N THR A 28 -0.14 17.62 1.32
CA THR A 28 -0.98 16.76 2.13
C THR A 28 -1.05 17.25 3.57
N ARG A 29 -2.17 16.97 4.20
CA ARG A 29 -2.34 17.15 5.63
C ARG A 29 -2.35 15.79 6.31
N LEU A 30 -1.51 15.63 7.33
CA LEU A 30 -1.52 14.44 8.18
C LEU A 30 -2.77 14.46 9.05
N ILE A 31 -3.58 13.43 8.96
CA ILE A 31 -4.84 13.28 9.70
C ILE A 31 -4.63 12.43 10.95
N ALA A 32 -3.97 11.29 10.80
CA ALA A 32 -3.70 10.36 11.90
C ALA A 32 -2.48 9.48 11.59
N THR A 33 -1.87 8.97 12.65
CA THR A 33 -0.82 7.94 12.57
C THR A 33 -1.08 6.83 13.58
N ASP A 34 -0.60 5.65 13.26
CA ASP A 34 -0.46 4.53 14.19
C ASP A 34 0.96 4.00 14.06
N LYS A 35 1.80 4.28 15.06
CA LYS A 35 3.21 3.86 15.06
C LYS A 35 3.39 2.36 15.25
N THR A 36 2.44 1.71 15.93
CA THR A 36 2.49 0.26 16.17
C THR A 36 2.17 -0.52 14.90
N LEU A 37 1.18 -0.06 14.13
CA LEU A 37 0.83 -0.63 12.83
C LEU A 37 1.70 -0.07 11.69
N ASP A 38 2.49 0.98 11.94
CA ASP A 38 3.23 1.72 10.93
C ASP A 38 2.32 2.26 9.80
N LEU A 39 1.19 2.86 10.18
CA LEU A 39 0.23 3.46 9.25
C LEU A 39 0.09 4.97 9.45
N ALA A 40 -0.13 5.68 8.36
CA ALA A 40 -0.48 7.09 8.34
C ALA A 40 -1.64 7.36 7.37
N LEU A 41 -2.56 8.22 7.80
CA LEU A 41 -3.68 8.72 7.01
C LEU A 41 -3.41 10.16 6.61
N LEU A 42 -3.35 10.40 5.32
CA LEU A 42 -3.16 11.72 4.73
C LEU A 42 -4.42 12.20 4.03
N LYS A 43 -4.53 13.51 3.88
CA LYS A 43 -5.58 14.17 3.10
C LYS A 43 -4.97 15.17 2.12
N ALA A 44 -5.33 15.06 0.85
CA ALA A 44 -4.99 16.01 -0.20
C ALA A 44 -6.23 16.59 -0.86
N GLU A 45 -6.13 17.81 -1.38
CA GLU A 45 -7.21 18.45 -2.15
C GLU A 45 -7.22 17.94 -3.59
N LEU A 46 -7.55 16.65 -3.73
CA LEU A 46 -7.71 16.00 -5.04
C LEU A 46 -9.00 15.17 -5.07
N LYS A 47 -9.53 15.01 -6.28
CA LYS A 47 -10.69 14.14 -6.55
C LYS A 47 -10.24 13.01 -7.46
N PRO A 48 -9.81 11.87 -6.92
CA PRO A 48 -9.42 10.72 -7.74
C PRO A 48 -10.64 10.21 -8.52
N LYS A 49 -10.42 9.76 -9.74
CA LYS A 49 -11.47 9.14 -10.56
C LYS A 49 -11.87 7.77 -10.03
N THR A 50 -10.91 7.08 -9.46
CA THR A 50 -11.07 5.74 -8.89
C THR A 50 -10.15 5.55 -7.69
N PHE A 51 -10.34 4.47 -6.97
CA PHE A 51 -9.55 4.06 -5.82
C PHE A 51 -9.53 2.54 -5.74
N ILE A 52 -8.61 2.00 -4.95
CA ILE A 52 -8.51 0.55 -4.75
C ILE A 52 -9.50 0.15 -3.66
N ASN A 53 -10.45 -0.73 -4.01
CA ASN A 53 -11.37 -1.30 -3.03
C ASN A 53 -10.64 -2.28 -2.11
N PHE A 54 -11.06 -2.37 -0.86
CA PHE A 54 -10.55 -3.37 0.06
C PHE A 54 -11.10 -4.76 -0.30
N SER A 55 -10.29 -5.79 -0.11
CA SER A 55 -10.76 -7.16 -0.25
C SER A 55 -11.79 -7.49 0.83
N LYS A 56 -12.83 -8.20 0.45
CA LYS A 56 -13.79 -8.77 1.38
C LYS A 56 -13.20 -9.96 2.12
N ASP A 57 -12.40 -10.75 1.41
CA ASP A 57 -11.81 -11.97 1.91
C ASP A 57 -10.38 -11.73 2.39
N GLU A 58 -10.00 -12.41 3.46
CA GLU A 58 -8.62 -12.44 3.94
C GLU A 58 -7.72 -13.18 2.93
N ALA A 59 -6.46 -12.76 2.88
CA ALA A 59 -5.43 -13.43 2.08
C ALA A 59 -5.21 -14.87 2.54
N LYS A 60 -4.85 -15.73 1.60
CA LYS A 60 -4.47 -17.13 1.85
C LYS A 60 -3.05 -17.37 1.35
N LYS A 61 -2.37 -18.34 1.94
CA LYS A 61 -1.06 -18.79 1.43
C LYS A 61 -1.20 -19.22 -0.03
N LEU A 62 -0.22 -18.88 -0.85
CA LEU A 62 -0.14 -19.10 -2.29
C LEU A 62 -1.03 -18.18 -3.13
N ASP A 63 -1.81 -17.28 -2.52
CA ASP A 63 -2.52 -16.27 -3.31
C ASP A 63 -1.53 -15.45 -4.14
N THR A 64 -1.82 -15.31 -5.43
CA THR A 64 -1.08 -14.39 -6.31
C THR A 64 -1.38 -12.95 -5.92
N ILE A 65 -0.32 -12.16 -5.84
CA ILE A 65 -0.39 -10.75 -5.46
C ILE A 65 0.41 -9.86 -6.41
N TYR A 66 0.10 -8.57 -6.39
CA TYR A 66 0.83 -7.53 -7.12
C TYR A 66 1.12 -6.37 -6.17
N VAL A 67 2.40 -6.01 -6.07
CA VAL A 67 2.88 -4.88 -5.27
C VAL A 67 3.18 -3.73 -6.22
N ALA A 68 2.69 -2.53 -5.91
CA ALA A 68 2.99 -1.33 -6.69
C ALA A 68 3.64 -0.23 -5.84
N GLY A 69 4.55 0.53 -6.47
CA GLY A 69 5.22 1.63 -5.82
C GLY A 69 6.21 2.35 -6.73
N TYR A 70 6.92 3.29 -6.14
CA TYR A 70 7.95 4.11 -6.80
C TYR A 70 9.30 3.89 -6.13
N PRO A 71 9.95 2.71 -6.32
CA PRO A 71 11.22 2.41 -5.68
C PRO A 71 12.29 3.44 -6.07
N LEU A 72 13.06 3.89 -5.08
CA LEU A 72 14.08 4.94 -5.20
C LEU A 72 13.54 6.30 -5.67
N GLY A 73 12.22 6.48 -5.62
CA GLY A 73 11.55 7.74 -5.92
C GLY A 73 11.79 8.26 -7.33
N LYS A 74 11.64 9.57 -7.51
CA LYS A 74 11.85 10.24 -8.81
C LYS A 74 13.30 10.18 -9.31
N GLY A 75 14.25 9.80 -8.46
CA GLY A 75 15.66 9.64 -8.84
C GLY A 75 15.92 8.48 -9.80
N LEU A 76 15.11 7.42 -9.75
CA LEU A 76 15.21 6.30 -10.67
C LEU A 76 14.29 6.49 -11.89
N SER A 77 13.02 6.76 -11.66
CA SER A 77 12.00 6.90 -12.72
C SER A 77 10.67 7.37 -12.12
N ASN A 78 9.95 8.21 -12.87
CA ASN A 78 8.59 8.63 -12.51
C ASN A 78 7.53 7.56 -12.82
N ASP A 79 7.93 6.41 -13.35
CA ASP A 79 7.03 5.33 -13.74
C ASP A 79 6.74 4.39 -12.56
N LEU A 80 5.48 4.03 -12.37
CA LEU A 80 5.05 3.08 -11.35
C LEU A 80 5.65 1.71 -11.63
N LYS A 81 6.26 1.08 -10.62
CA LYS A 81 6.73 -0.30 -10.71
C LYS A 81 5.70 -1.24 -10.13
N ILE A 82 5.42 -2.33 -10.85
CA ILE A 82 4.50 -3.38 -10.43
C ILE A 82 5.24 -4.69 -10.41
N ASN A 83 5.30 -5.34 -9.25
CA ASN A 83 5.97 -6.62 -9.05
C ASN A 83 4.95 -7.69 -8.66
N PRO A 84 4.89 -8.81 -9.37
CA PRO A 84 4.11 -9.97 -8.96
C PRO A 84 4.79 -10.73 -7.84
N GLY A 85 4.03 -11.52 -7.11
CA GLY A 85 4.50 -12.43 -6.09
C GLY A 85 3.37 -13.24 -5.51
N SER A 86 3.64 -13.87 -4.37
CA SER A 86 2.72 -14.74 -3.65
C SER A 86 2.72 -14.45 -2.16
N VAL A 87 1.63 -14.79 -1.50
CA VAL A 87 1.55 -14.79 -0.04
C VAL A 87 2.26 -16.04 0.50
N SER A 88 3.32 -15.84 1.29
CA SER A 88 4.13 -16.91 1.88
C SER A 88 3.64 -17.32 3.27
N SER A 89 3.21 -16.35 4.09
CA SER A 89 2.72 -16.57 5.45
C SER A 89 1.62 -15.58 5.81
N LEU A 90 0.73 -16.00 6.71
CA LEU A 90 -0.37 -15.16 7.22
C LEU A 90 0.00 -14.41 8.51
N LYS A 91 1.28 -14.47 8.88
CA LYS A 91 1.88 -13.73 9.98
C LYS A 91 3.16 -13.05 9.50
N GLY A 92 3.41 -11.88 10.04
CA GLY A 92 4.62 -11.11 9.79
C GLY A 92 5.78 -11.46 10.71
N PHE A 93 6.68 -10.51 10.88
CA PHE A 93 7.85 -10.65 11.74
C PHE A 93 7.44 -10.93 13.19
N GLU A 94 8.14 -11.87 13.85
CA GLU A 94 7.83 -12.31 15.22
C GLU A 94 6.36 -12.70 15.45
N ASP A 95 5.78 -13.42 14.48
CA ASP A 95 4.37 -13.85 14.52
C ASP A 95 3.35 -12.71 14.55
N ASN A 96 3.70 -11.51 14.06
CA ASN A 96 2.80 -10.38 13.99
C ASN A 96 1.53 -10.73 13.18
N SER A 97 0.40 -10.81 13.88
CA SER A 97 -0.90 -11.19 13.28
C SER A 97 -1.51 -10.10 12.40
N ASN A 98 -1.02 -8.86 12.48
CA ASN A 98 -1.47 -7.74 11.64
C ASN A 98 -0.77 -7.69 10.28
N GLU A 99 0.17 -8.60 10.02
CA GLU A 99 0.95 -8.64 8.79
C GLU A 99 0.83 -9.98 8.08
N ILE A 100 1.13 -9.95 6.78
CA ILE A 100 1.42 -11.12 5.95
C ILE A 100 2.87 -11.07 5.51
N GLN A 101 3.46 -12.24 5.24
CA GLN A 101 4.74 -12.35 4.54
C GLN A 101 4.48 -12.63 3.07
N ILE A 102 5.26 -11.99 2.20
CA ILE A 102 5.22 -12.16 0.74
C ILE A 102 6.61 -12.36 0.18
N ASP A 103 6.70 -12.94 -1.00
CA ASP A 103 7.97 -13.15 -1.73
C ASP A 103 8.23 -12.06 -2.80
N ALA A 104 7.24 -11.22 -3.10
CA ALA A 104 7.44 -10.08 -3.99
C ALA A 104 8.47 -9.10 -3.39
N PRO A 105 9.42 -8.58 -4.21
CA PRO A 105 10.43 -7.66 -3.73
C PRO A 105 9.82 -6.32 -3.30
N ILE A 106 10.12 -5.89 -2.08
CA ILE A 106 9.82 -4.55 -1.57
C ILE A 106 11.12 -3.79 -1.41
N ASN A 107 11.27 -2.71 -2.15
CA ASN A 107 12.41 -1.81 -2.09
C ASN A 107 12.00 -0.49 -1.41
N PRO A 108 12.96 0.30 -0.88
CA PRO A 108 12.67 1.66 -0.45
C PRO A 108 11.91 2.44 -1.53
N GLY A 109 10.77 3.07 -1.15
CA GLY A 109 9.83 3.71 -2.07
C GLY A 109 8.61 2.85 -2.46
N ASN A 110 8.60 1.55 -2.11
CA ASN A 110 7.38 0.73 -2.17
C ASN A 110 6.60 0.75 -0.85
N SER A 111 7.22 1.23 0.24
CA SER A 111 6.58 1.36 1.56
C SER A 111 5.33 2.22 1.47
N GLY A 112 4.24 1.74 2.06
CA GLY A 112 2.93 2.38 1.99
C GLY A 112 2.15 2.11 0.70
N GLY A 113 2.79 1.46 -0.28
CA GLY A 113 2.15 1.08 -1.54
C GLY A 113 1.16 -0.08 -1.38
N PRO A 114 0.22 -0.21 -2.33
CA PRO A 114 -0.78 -1.26 -2.28
C PRO A 114 -0.21 -2.62 -2.65
N ILE A 115 -0.72 -3.65 -1.96
CA ILE A 115 -0.63 -5.06 -2.34
C ILE A 115 -2.05 -5.50 -2.68
N ILE A 116 -2.29 -5.85 -3.94
CA ILE A 116 -3.60 -6.29 -4.42
C ILE A 116 -3.58 -7.77 -4.80
N ASN A 117 -4.76 -8.40 -4.75
CA ASN A 117 -4.97 -9.75 -5.24
C ASN A 117 -5.37 -9.75 -6.74
N GLU A 118 -5.60 -10.92 -7.32
CA GLU A 118 -6.01 -11.10 -8.71
C GLU A 118 -7.40 -10.53 -9.03
N ASN A 119 -8.21 -10.19 -8.02
CA ASN A 119 -9.48 -9.48 -8.20
C ASN A 119 -9.30 -7.96 -8.24
N GLY A 120 -8.08 -7.45 -8.08
CA GLY A 120 -7.78 -6.03 -8.04
C GLY A 120 -8.12 -5.35 -6.71
N ASN A 121 -8.27 -6.10 -5.63
CA ASN A 121 -8.65 -5.60 -4.32
C ASN A 121 -7.45 -5.57 -3.37
N LEU A 122 -7.41 -4.56 -2.51
CA LEU A 122 -6.37 -4.39 -1.51
C LEU A 122 -6.43 -5.52 -0.47
N ILE A 123 -5.33 -6.24 -0.32
CA ILE A 123 -5.16 -7.26 0.72
C ILE A 123 -4.15 -6.84 1.79
N ALA A 124 -3.21 -5.99 1.43
CA ALA A 124 -2.22 -5.47 2.38
C ALA A 124 -1.61 -4.15 1.88
N ILE A 125 -0.86 -3.49 2.78
CA ILE A 125 -0.04 -2.31 2.51
C ILE A 125 1.41 -2.71 2.70
N ALA A 126 2.24 -2.47 1.68
CA ALA A 126 3.65 -2.83 1.70
C ALA A 126 4.41 -2.14 2.83
N VAL A 127 5.23 -2.90 3.54
CA VAL A 127 6.17 -2.39 4.53
C VAL A 127 7.57 -2.83 4.11
N SER A 128 8.49 -1.88 3.93
CA SER A 128 9.89 -2.23 3.75
C SER A 128 10.41 -2.77 5.09
N GLY A 129 10.50 -4.09 5.15
CA GLY A 129 10.99 -4.79 6.32
C GLY A 129 12.50 -4.92 6.31
N MET A 130 13.01 -5.52 7.33
CA MET A 130 14.35 -5.94 7.70
C MET A 130 15.49 -5.69 6.70
N ALA A 131 16.66 -5.36 7.22
CA ALA A 131 17.88 -5.15 6.43
C ALA A 131 18.08 -6.29 5.43
N LYS A 132 18.13 -5.93 4.15
CA LYS A 132 18.27 -6.85 3.00
C LYS A 132 19.49 -7.76 3.05
N ASP A 133 20.42 -7.51 3.95
CA ASP A 133 21.70 -8.23 4.04
C ASP A 133 21.55 -9.63 4.63
N GLN A 134 20.37 -10.03 5.08
CA GLN A 134 20.18 -11.30 5.79
C GLN A 134 19.08 -12.21 5.24
N THR A 135 18.17 -11.71 4.38
CA THR A 135 17.04 -12.56 3.94
C THR A 135 16.55 -12.19 2.55
N GLU A 136 16.79 -13.05 1.56
CA GLU A 136 16.15 -12.96 0.25
C GLU A 136 14.70 -13.46 0.32
N GLY A 137 13.78 -12.76 -0.35
CA GLY A 137 12.38 -13.20 -0.50
C GLY A 137 11.52 -13.10 0.76
N ILE A 138 11.96 -12.37 1.80
CA ILE A 138 11.17 -12.11 3.00
C ILE A 138 10.79 -10.63 3.05
N ASN A 139 9.55 -10.35 2.71
CA ASN A 139 8.97 -9.01 2.75
C ASN A 139 7.60 -9.09 3.43
N PHE A 140 7.10 -7.97 3.93
CA PHE A 140 5.89 -7.93 4.72
C PHE A 140 4.88 -6.92 4.17
N GLY A 141 3.61 -7.15 4.49
CA GLY A 141 2.53 -6.22 4.24
C GLY A 141 1.57 -6.18 5.44
N ILE A 142 1.16 -4.98 5.82
CA ILE A 142 0.12 -4.77 6.83
C ILE A 142 -1.21 -5.21 6.23
N LYS A 143 -1.90 -6.15 6.86
CA LYS A 143 -3.19 -6.66 6.38
C LYS A 143 -4.21 -5.55 6.16
N SER A 144 -5.00 -5.67 5.11
CA SER A 144 -6.09 -4.73 4.84
C SER A 144 -7.10 -4.65 5.99
N SER A 145 -7.32 -5.74 6.73
CA SER A 145 -8.16 -5.75 7.93
C SER A 145 -7.61 -4.86 9.06
N ALA A 146 -6.27 -4.83 9.25
CA ALA A 146 -5.64 -3.92 10.20
C ALA A 146 -5.76 -2.46 9.74
N ALA A 147 -5.53 -2.19 8.45
CA ALA A 147 -5.70 -0.87 7.86
C ALA A 147 -7.16 -0.40 7.95
N GLU A 148 -8.13 -1.28 7.73
CA GLU A 148 -9.56 -0.97 7.88
C GLU A 148 -9.89 -0.53 9.32
N ARG A 149 -9.40 -1.26 10.33
CA ARG A 149 -9.59 -0.87 11.74
C ARG A 149 -9.02 0.51 12.04
N PHE A 150 -7.81 0.80 11.55
CA PHE A 150 -7.18 2.11 11.68
C PHE A 150 -8.02 3.22 11.01
N LEU A 151 -8.50 3.00 9.79
CA LEU A 151 -9.36 3.96 9.10
C LEU A 151 -10.69 4.18 9.82
N LYS A 152 -11.32 3.11 10.26
CA LYS A 152 -12.58 3.16 10.98
C LYS A 152 -12.47 3.92 12.31
N SER A 153 -11.35 3.77 13.04
CA SER A 153 -11.10 4.55 14.26
C SER A 153 -10.93 6.05 14.00
N ASN A 154 -10.65 6.42 12.74
CA ASN A 154 -10.57 7.81 12.27
C ASN A 154 -11.81 8.25 11.47
N ASN A 155 -12.95 7.56 11.64
CA ASN A 155 -14.23 7.83 10.99
C ASN A 155 -14.20 7.74 9.45
N ILE A 156 -13.31 6.92 8.90
CA ILE A 156 -13.24 6.62 7.47
C ILE A 156 -13.75 5.20 7.24
N ASN A 157 -14.83 5.09 6.49
CA ASN A 157 -15.33 3.80 6.03
C ASN A 157 -14.69 3.47 4.68
N VAL A 158 -14.30 2.21 4.51
CA VAL A 158 -13.74 1.70 3.26
C VAL A 158 -14.83 1.05 2.41
N ASP A 159 -14.66 1.14 1.09
CA ASP A 159 -15.49 0.39 0.17
C ASP A 159 -14.86 -0.99 -0.04
N LYS A 160 -15.64 -2.03 0.19
CA LYS A 160 -15.26 -3.43 -0.08
C LYS A 160 -15.86 -3.87 -1.40
N SER A 161 -15.08 -4.62 -2.17
CA SER A 161 -15.61 -5.23 -3.38
C SER A 161 -16.70 -6.25 -3.04
N LEU A 162 -17.86 -6.06 -3.67
CA LEU A 162 -19.00 -7.00 -3.52
C LEU A 162 -18.83 -8.25 -4.39
N TYR A 163 -17.95 -8.21 -5.37
CA TYR A 163 -17.74 -9.27 -6.35
C TYR A 163 -16.30 -9.74 -6.37
N SER A 164 -16.10 -11.04 -6.14
CA SER A 164 -14.81 -11.72 -6.36
C SER A 164 -14.75 -12.16 -7.82
N ARG A 165 -14.15 -11.34 -8.68
CA ARG A 165 -13.96 -11.66 -10.10
C ARG A 165 -12.51 -11.39 -10.48
N PHE A 166 -11.84 -12.39 -11.05
CA PHE A 166 -10.50 -12.23 -11.61
C PHE A 166 -10.46 -11.12 -12.66
N LYS A 167 -9.41 -10.34 -12.62
CA LYS A 167 -9.13 -9.28 -13.56
C LYS A 167 -7.95 -9.67 -14.46
N ASN A 168 -8.01 -9.23 -15.71
CA ASN A 168 -6.86 -9.39 -16.59
C ASN A 168 -5.73 -8.41 -16.21
N LYS A 169 -4.54 -8.61 -16.79
CA LYS A 169 -3.37 -7.78 -16.48
C LYS A 169 -3.56 -6.30 -16.82
N GLU A 170 -4.29 -5.97 -17.87
CA GLU A 170 -4.59 -4.58 -18.23
C GLU A 170 -5.47 -3.91 -17.15
N GLN A 171 -6.50 -4.61 -16.69
CA GLN A 171 -7.37 -4.12 -15.62
C GLN A 171 -6.61 -3.93 -14.32
N LEU A 172 -5.72 -4.87 -13.94
CA LEU A 172 -4.89 -4.76 -12.75
C LEU A 172 -3.91 -3.59 -12.84
N ARG A 173 -3.25 -3.39 -13.99
CA ARG A 173 -2.40 -2.21 -14.22
C ARG A 173 -3.17 -0.92 -14.02
N ASN A 174 -4.32 -0.78 -14.65
CA ASN A 174 -5.15 0.44 -14.56
C ASN A 174 -5.57 0.74 -13.12
N ILE A 175 -5.95 -0.28 -12.34
CA ILE A 175 -6.30 -0.14 -10.92
C ILE A 175 -5.10 0.40 -10.13
N LEU A 176 -3.92 -0.17 -10.33
CA LEU A 176 -2.70 0.21 -9.61
C LEU A 176 -2.21 1.60 -10.03
N GLU A 177 -2.20 1.92 -11.33
CA GLU A 177 -1.78 3.23 -11.84
C GLU A 177 -2.69 4.36 -11.37
N GLU A 178 -3.99 4.14 -11.31
CA GLU A 178 -4.96 5.13 -10.84
C GLU A 178 -5.01 5.23 -9.31
N GLY A 179 -4.77 4.13 -8.60
CA GLY A 179 -4.91 4.06 -7.14
C GLY A 179 -3.62 4.29 -6.35
N THR A 180 -2.46 4.41 -7.01
CA THR A 180 -1.16 4.57 -6.34
C THR A 180 -0.55 5.93 -6.65
N VAL A 181 -0.03 6.60 -5.62
CA VAL A 181 0.63 7.90 -5.74
C VAL A 181 2.02 7.84 -5.14
N TYR A 182 2.93 8.67 -5.63
CA TYR A 182 4.24 8.86 -5.02
C TYR A 182 4.11 9.84 -3.85
N THR A 183 4.53 9.41 -2.66
CA THR A 183 4.53 10.25 -1.45
C THR A 183 5.96 10.58 -1.07
N TYR A 184 6.22 11.83 -0.69
CA TYR A 184 7.56 12.30 -0.31
C TYR A 184 7.49 13.42 0.72
N CYS A 185 8.58 13.55 1.50
CA CYS A 185 8.83 14.70 2.39
C CYS A 185 9.39 15.88 1.61
N ASN A 186 8.99 17.05 2.02
CA ASN A 186 9.58 18.31 1.56
C ASN A 186 10.30 18.99 2.72
#